data_aa39ccff52e6db81e1a21fe5aa50735e
#
_entry.id   aa39ccff52e6db81e1a21fe5aa50735e
#
_cell.length_a   1.000
_cell.length_b   1.000
_cell.length_c   1.000
_cell.angle_alpha   90.00
_cell.angle_beta   90.00
_cell.angle_gamma   90.00
#
_symmetry.space_group_name_H-M   'P 1'
#
loop_
_entity.id
_entity.type
_entity.pdbx_description
1 polymer ?
#
loop_
_entity_poly.entity_id
_entity_poly.type
_entity_poly.pdbx_seq_one_letter_code
_entity_poly.pdbx_strand_id
1 'polypeptide(L)'
;MNEDALVRNVENVLEIAKRLATDYDLECSWINLGGGFGVSYHDNQKSDVGRIGDGVKKAIENYNRLAKTSPTFVLELGRYLVTEGGIYVAKVVSYKESRGKPYFILDGVMNHHLAASGNFGQVIKKNFIVKNLSHHGGEIKTCNLVGPLCTTIDMMGRDISVELPREGDFIAFFNSGSYGFTSSPLFFLGHQTPVELLITGDQVKIIRNRKRLTDLN
;
A
#
# COMPACT_ATOMS: atom_id res chain seq x y z
N MET A 1 -5.49 -3.49 13.65
CA MET A 1 -5.13 -2.06 13.80
C MET A 1 -5.84 -1.53 15.04
N ASN A 2 -5.26 -0.58 15.77
CA ASN A 2 -5.90 -0.10 17.00
C ASN A 2 -6.69 1.19 16.69
N GLU A 3 -8.00 1.05 16.46
CA GLU A 3 -8.93 2.14 16.13
C GLU A 3 -8.97 3.19 17.23
N ASP A 4 -8.93 2.75 18.50
CA ASP A 4 -8.92 3.66 19.66
C ASP A 4 -7.63 4.50 19.72
N ALA A 5 -6.52 4.01 19.15
CA ALA A 5 -5.29 4.79 19.06
C ALA A 5 -5.41 5.95 18.05
N LEU A 6 -6.16 5.77 16.96
CA LEU A 6 -6.43 6.83 16.00
C LEU A 6 -7.29 7.94 16.64
N VAL A 7 -8.36 7.55 17.32
CA VAL A 7 -9.23 8.52 18.02
C VAL A 7 -8.45 9.28 19.08
N ARG A 8 -7.65 8.58 19.90
CA ARG A 8 -6.78 9.25 20.90
C ARG A 8 -5.77 10.21 20.26
N ASN A 9 -5.22 9.88 19.09
CA ASN A 9 -4.34 10.80 18.38
C ASN A 9 -5.06 12.10 18.00
N VAL A 10 -6.28 11.99 17.49
CA VAL A 10 -7.13 13.16 17.19
C VAL A 10 -7.41 13.98 18.43
N GLU A 11 -7.78 13.33 19.54
CA GLU A 11 -8.00 14.00 20.83
C GLU A 11 -6.75 14.76 21.31
N ASN A 12 -5.55 14.15 21.18
CA ASN A 12 -4.28 14.80 21.53
C ASN A 12 -3.99 16.03 20.66
N VAL A 13 -4.22 15.95 19.35
CA VAL A 13 -4.03 17.09 18.44
C VAL A 13 -4.96 18.24 18.82
N LEU A 14 -6.23 17.94 19.10
CA LEU A 14 -7.22 18.94 19.50
C LEU A 14 -6.90 19.56 20.88
N GLU A 15 -6.38 18.78 21.82
CA GLU A 15 -5.91 19.31 23.11
C GLU A 15 -4.70 20.25 22.97
N ILE A 16 -3.77 19.92 22.07
CA ILE A 16 -2.65 20.82 21.75
C ILE A 16 -3.17 22.13 21.15
N ALA A 17 -4.09 22.06 20.18
CA ALA A 17 -4.68 23.25 19.56
C ALA A 17 -5.41 24.12 20.60
N LYS A 18 -6.14 23.51 21.53
CA LYS A 18 -6.78 24.22 22.64
C LYS A 18 -5.78 24.91 23.56
N ARG A 19 -4.67 24.24 23.93
CA ARG A 19 -3.61 24.84 24.72
C ARG A 19 -2.93 26.01 24.02
N LEU A 20 -2.71 25.94 22.69
CA LEU A 20 -2.19 27.07 21.92
C LEU A 20 -3.12 28.29 22.03
N ALA A 21 -4.43 28.08 21.95
CA ALA A 21 -5.39 29.17 22.08
C ALA A 21 -5.47 29.74 23.51
N THR A 22 -5.41 28.87 24.54
CA THR A 22 -5.56 29.32 25.96
C THR A 22 -4.30 29.90 26.54
N ASP A 23 -3.15 29.30 26.29
CA ASP A 23 -1.89 29.63 26.96
C ASP A 23 -1.08 30.68 26.19
N TYR A 24 -1.28 30.78 24.85
CA TYR A 24 -0.49 31.62 23.96
C TYR A 24 -1.33 32.58 23.11
N ASP A 25 -2.66 32.58 23.24
CA ASP A 25 -3.59 33.38 22.43
C ASP A 25 -3.40 33.14 20.90
N LEU A 26 -3.05 31.88 20.50
CA LEU A 26 -2.84 31.46 19.12
C LEU A 26 -4.00 30.60 18.67
N GLU A 27 -4.85 31.16 17.79
CA GLU A 27 -5.97 30.43 17.21
C GLU A 27 -5.59 29.83 15.86
N CYS A 28 -5.89 28.54 15.66
CA CYS A 28 -5.63 27.85 14.42
C CYS A 28 -6.83 28.00 13.47
N SER A 29 -6.61 28.46 12.24
CA SER A 29 -7.63 28.46 11.18
C SER A 29 -7.81 27.08 10.56
N TRP A 30 -6.77 26.21 10.62
CA TRP A 30 -6.73 24.86 10.11
C TRP A 30 -6.12 23.93 11.14
N ILE A 31 -6.73 22.78 11.36
CA ILE A 31 -6.18 21.73 12.23
C ILE A 31 -6.12 20.44 11.43
N ASN A 32 -4.91 19.95 11.21
CA ASN A 32 -4.69 18.66 10.58
C ASN A 32 -4.72 17.56 11.66
N LEU A 33 -5.70 16.68 11.56
CA LEU A 33 -5.92 15.57 12.50
C LEU A 33 -5.08 14.32 12.14
N GLY A 34 -4.27 14.42 11.05
CA GLY A 34 -3.44 13.35 10.57
C GLY A 34 -4.18 12.31 9.74
N GLY A 35 -3.57 11.15 9.61
CA GLY A 35 -4.08 10.02 8.84
C GLY A 35 -3.95 8.71 9.61
N GLY A 36 -3.43 7.66 8.93
CA GLY A 36 -3.19 6.36 9.55
C GLY A 36 -4.40 5.44 9.56
N PHE A 37 -5.47 5.79 8.84
CA PHE A 37 -6.59 4.89 8.62
C PHE A 37 -6.09 3.61 7.94
N GLY A 38 -6.43 2.49 8.55
CA GLY A 38 -5.85 1.24 8.22
C GLY A 38 -6.34 0.64 6.91
N VAL A 39 -5.39 0.06 6.21
CA VAL A 39 -5.63 -0.80 5.07
C VAL A 39 -5.02 -2.16 5.39
N SER A 40 -5.76 -3.23 5.15
CA SER A 40 -5.20 -4.57 5.23
C SER A 40 -4.52 -4.93 3.91
N TYR A 41 -3.20 -5.16 3.98
CA TYR A 41 -2.42 -5.68 2.84
C TYR A 41 -2.36 -7.22 2.81
N HIS A 42 -2.67 -7.88 3.94
CA HIS A 42 -2.27 -9.26 4.20
C HIS A 42 -3.46 -10.19 4.47
N ASP A 43 -4.56 -9.62 4.89
CA ASP A 43 -5.81 -10.30 5.19
C ASP A 43 -6.98 -9.42 4.77
N ASN A 44 -8.20 -9.92 4.87
CA ASN A 44 -9.39 -9.14 4.54
C ASN A 44 -9.99 -8.41 5.76
N GLN A 45 -9.20 -8.20 6.83
CA GLN A 45 -9.68 -7.46 7.99
C GLN A 45 -9.73 -5.97 7.67
N LYS A 46 -10.93 -5.42 7.64
CA LYS A 46 -11.16 -4.00 7.44
C LYS A 46 -11.27 -3.29 8.79
N SER A 47 -10.70 -2.09 8.89
CA SER A 47 -10.94 -1.20 10.01
C SER A 47 -12.41 -0.77 10.02
N ASP A 48 -13.00 -0.69 11.20
CA ASP A 48 -14.33 -0.11 11.38
C ASP A 48 -14.26 1.41 11.27
N VAL A 49 -14.41 1.89 10.03
CA VAL A 49 -14.37 3.33 9.70
C VAL A 49 -15.52 4.09 10.32
N GLY A 50 -16.68 3.44 10.49
CA GLY A 50 -17.83 4.02 11.18
C GLY A 50 -17.47 4.38 12.62
N ARG A 51 -16.93 3.42 13.37
CA ARG A 51 -16.46 3.61 14.75
C ARG A 51 -15.39 4.70 14.86
N ILE A 52 -14.41 4.71 13.96
CA ILE A 52 -13.39 5.77 13.92
C ILE A 52 -14.04 7.13 13.65
N GLY A 53 -14.93 7.21 12.66
CA GLY A 53 -15.66 8.42 12.30
C GLY A 53 -16.48 9.00 13.45
N ASP A 54 -17.19 8.16 14.19
CA ASP A 54 -17.96 8.56 15.37
C ASP A 54 -17.06 9.11 16.47
N GLY A 55 -15.91 8.47 16.72
CA GLY A 55 -14.92 8.93 17.68
C GLY A 55 -14.32 10.29 17.28
N VAL A 56 -13.92 10.46 16.03
CA VAL A 56 -13.40 11.72 15.48
C VAL A 56 -14.44 12.83 15.58
N LYS A 57 -15.68 12.55 15.17
CA LYS A 57 -16.81 13.51 15.26
C LYS A 57 -17.01 13.98 16.69
N LYS A 58 -17.07 13.07 17.65
CA LYS A 58 -17.24 13.39 19.08
C LYS A 58 -16.09 14.26 19.60
N ALA A 59 -14.84 13.97 19.20
CA ALA A 59 -13.67 14.75 19.60
C ALA A 59 -13.77 16.20 19.05
N ILE A 60 -14.16 16.36 17.78
CA ILE A 60 -14.37 17.67 17.13
C ILE A 60 -15.49 18.44 17.81
N GLU A 61 -16.63 17.80 18.11
CA GLU A 61 -17.75 18.44 18.80
C GLU A 61 -17.34 18.92 20.20
N ASN A 62 -16.53 18.14 20.91
CA ASN A 62 -15.99 18.54 22.23
C ASN A 62 -15.06 19.76 22.11
N TYR A 63 -14.19 19.78 21.11
CA TYR A 63 -13.31 20.91 20.82
C TYR A 63 -14.12 22.17 20.51
N ASN A 64 -15.07 22.10 19.59
CA ASN A 64 -15.86 23.24 19.14
C ASN A 64 -16.74 23.87 20.27
N ARG A 65 -17.13 23.08 21.26
CA ARG A 65 -17.84 23.62 22.45
C ARG A 65 -16.99 24.54 23.32
N LEU A 66 -15.69 24.39 23.26
CA LEU A 66 -14.73 25.12 24.11
C LEU A 66 -13.92 26.14 23.33
N ALA A 67 -13.86 26.01 22.02
CA ALA A 67 -13.10 26.89 21.14
C ALA A 67 -13.87 28.19 20.85
N LYS A 68 -13.13 29.29 20.73
CA LYS A 68 -13.67 30.61 20.32
C LYS A 68 -13.90 30.68 18.80
N THR A 69 -13.22 29.84 18.03
CA THR A 69 -13.24 29.79 16.57
C THR A 69 -13.61 28.39 16.08
N SER A 70 -14.08 28.30 14.85
CA SER A 70 -14.34 27.02 14.16
C SER A 70 -13.30 26.81 13.06
N PRO A 71 -12.21 26.09 13.34
CA PRO A 71 -11.19 25.80 12.34
C PRO A 71 -11.69 24.82 11.27
N THR A 72 -11.04 24.82 10.12
CA THR A 72 -11.19 23.76 9.13
C THR A 72 -10.39 22.53 9.59
N PHE A 73 -11.05 21.38 9.72
CA PHE A 73 -10.39 20.12 10.04
C PHE A 73 -9.98 19.38 8.78
N VAL A 74 -8.76 18.85 8.77
CA VAL A 74 -8.19 18.09 7.64
C VAL A 74 -7.81 16.69 8.09
N LEU A 75 -8.10 15.69 7.25
CA LEU A 75 -7.67 14.30 7.40
C LEU A 75 -6.82 13.88 6.20
N GLU A 76 -5.71 13.19 6.46
CA GLU A 76 -4.78 12.70 5.43
C GLU A 76 -5.02 11.22 5.13
N LEU A 77 -6.09 10.90 4.41
CA LEU A 77 -6.54 9.53 4.15
C LEU A 77 -5.89 8.86 2.93
N GLY A 78 -4.77 9.35 2.40
CA GLY A 78 -4.19 8.96 1.12
C GLY A 78 -4.20 7.45 0.86
N ARG A 79 -3.52 6.67 1.70
CA ARG A 79 -3.45 5.21 1.58
C ARG A 79 -4.83 4.55 1.61
N TYR A 80 -5.66 4.96 2.56
CA TYR A 80 -7.00 4.39 2.74
C TYR A 80 -7.87 4.52 1.49
N LEU A 81 -7.78 5.67 0.80
CA LEU A 81 -8.62 5.98 -0.37
C LEU A 81 -8.22 5.21 -1.64
N VAL A 82 -6.94 4.86 -1.82
CA VAL A 82 -6.44 4.38 -3.11
C VAL A 82 -5.90 2.95 -3.11
N THR A 83 -5.57 2.37 -1.95
CA THR A 83 -4.87 1.08 -1.88
C THR A 83 -5.68 -0.04 -2.53
N GLU A 84 -6.96 -0.19 -2.22
CA GLU A 84 -7.82 -1.26 -2.75
C GLU A 84 -8.11 -1.08 -4.26
N GLY A 85 -7.95 0.14 -4.79
CA GLY A 85 -8.16 0.45 -6.21
C GLY A 85 -7.01 0.02 -7.12
N GLY A 86 -5.89 -0.47 -6.59
CA GLY A 86 -4.73 -0.84 -7.40
C GLY A 86 -4.34 -2.31 -7.28
N ILE A 87 -3.91 -2.86 -8.40
CA ILE A 87 -3.38 -4.22 -8.51
C ILE A 87 -2.05 -4.13 -9.25
N TYR A 88 -0.99 -4.72 -8.70
CA TYR A 88 0.26 -4.91 -9.41
C TYR A 88 0.27 -6.31 -10.03
N VAL A 89 0.61 -6.39 -11.31
CA VAL A 89 0.66 -7.65 -12.06
C VAL A 89 2.06 -7.83 -12.64
N ALA A 90 2.64 -9.01 -12.41
CA ALA A 90 3.92 -9.41 -12.98
C ALA A 90 3.82 -10.77 -13.66
N LYS A 91 4.62 -10.96 -14.72
CA LYS A 91 4.67 -12.20 -15.48
C LYS A 91 5.75 -13.12 -14.93
N VAL A 92 5.45 -14.41 -14.82
CA VAL A 92 6.45 -15.44 -14.50
C VAL A 92 7.34 -15.67 -15.72
N VAL A 93 8.63 -15.43 -15.59
CA VAL A 93 9.60 -15.57 -16.68
C VAL A 93 10.44 -16.82 -16.55
N SER A 94 10.58 -17.38 -15.35
CA SER A 94 11.33 -18.61 -15.14
C SER A 94 10.98 -19.29 -13.81
N TYR A 95 11.40 -20.54 -13.69
CA TYR A 95 11.26 -21.37 -12.50
C TYR A 95 12.59 -22.00 -12.11
N LYS A 96 12.82 -22.11 -10.81
CA LYS A 96 13.88 -22.99 -10.28
C LYS A 96 13.48 -23.59 -8.95
N GLU A 97 14.02 -24.77 -8.67
CA GLU A 97 13.99 -25.35 -7.33
C GLU A 97 15.35 -25.13 -6.64
N SER A 98 15.31 -24.74 -5.38
CA SER A 98 16.53 -24.61 -4.58
C SER A 98 16.25 -25.07 -3.15
N ARG A 99 17.04 -26.04 -2.67
CA ARG A 99 16.92 -26.61 -1.32
C ARG A 99 15.51 -27.10 -0.99
N GLY A 100 14.87 -27.76 -1.96
CA GLY A 100 13.51 -28.29 -1.84
C GLY A 100 12.40 -27.21 -1.83
N LYS A 101 12.72 -25.97 -2.18
CA LYS A 101 11.73 -24.89 -2.30
C LYS A 101 11.58 -24.42 -3.74
N PRO A 102 10.34 -24.24 -4.23
CA PRO A 102 10.07 -23.68 -5.54
C PRO A 102 10.21 -22.14 -5.53
N TYR A 103 10.91 -21.61 -6.53
CA TYR A 103 11.07 -20.18 -6.78
C TYR A 103 10.59 -19.86 -8.19
N PHE A 104 9.64 -18.93 -8.31
CA PHE A 104 9.18 -18.37 -9.57
C PHE A 104 9.75 -16.96 -9.72
N ILE A 105 10.47 -16.76 -10.81
CA ILE A 105 11.10 -15.48 -11.13
C ILE A 105 10.10 -14.65 -11.94
N LEU A 106 9.81 -13.44 -11.49
CA LEU A 106 8.90 -12.51 -12.12
C LEU A 106 9.68 -11.47 -12.94
N ASP A 107 9.03 -10.85 -13.93
CA ASP A 107 9.61 -9.83 -14.80
C ASP A 107 9.81 -8.45 -14.14
N GLY A 108 9.33 -8.28 -12.93
CA GLY A 108 9.54 -7.10 -12.09
C GLY A 108 9.04 -7.35 -10.68
N VAL A 109 9.71 -6.80 -9.67
CA VAL A 109 9.37 -7.00 -8.26
C VAL A 109 9.65 -5.74 -7.44
N MET A 110 10.72 -5.71 -6.67
CA MET A 110 11.03 -4.62 -5.76
C MET A 110 11.21 -3.28 -6.48
N ASN A 111 11.79 -3.30 -7.67
CA ASN A 111 11.99 -2.10 -8.46
C ASN A 111 10.67 -1.47 -8.96
N HIS A 112 9.60 -2.25 -9.05
CA HIS A 112 8.28 -1.76 -9.46
C HIS A 112 7.35 -1.50 -8.27
N HIS A 113 7.50 -2.26 -7.18
CA HIS A 113 6.62 -2.18 -6.02
C HIS A 113 7.37 -2.51 -4.71
N LEU A 114 8.15 -1.56 -4.22
CA LEU A 114 8.96 -1.72 -3.01
C LEU A 114 8.12 -2.09 -1.78
N ALA A 115 6.94 -1.49 -1.61
CA ALA A 115 6.10 -1.75 -0.45
C ALA A 115 5.66 -3.22 -0.37
N ALA A 116 5.27 -3.84 -1.49
CA ALA A 116 4.86 -5.24 -1.54
C ALA A 116 6.02 -6.21 -1.32
N SER A 117 7.27 -5.81 -1.61
CA SER A 117 8.45 -6.60 -1.28
C SER A 117 8.75 -6.64 0.23
N GLY A 118 8.07 -5.83 1.04
CA GLY A 118 8.27 -5.71 2.48
C GLY A 118 9.46 -4.82 2.88
N ASN A 119 10.16 -4.23 1.92
CA ASN A 119 11.34 -3.40 2.18
C ASN A 119 11.00 -1.93 2.44
N PHE A 120 9.72 -1.62 2.66
CA PHE A 120 9.22 -0.29 2.96
C PHE A 120 8.66 -0.24 4.39
N GLY A 121 9.57 -0.33 5.37
CA GLY A 121 9.25 -0.16 6.79
C GLY A 121 8.64 -1.37 7.51
N GLN A 122 8.66 -2.57 6.91
CA GLN A 122 8.24 -3.79 7.62
C GLN A 122 9.42 -4.39 8.41
N VAL A 123 9.26 -4.54 9.72
CA VAL A 123 10.22 -5.26 10.58
C VAL A 123 10.15 -6.77 10.31
N ILE A 124 8.94 -7.30 10.16
CA ILE A 124 8.69 -8.69 9.76
C ILE A 124 7.93 -8.66 8.45
N LYS A 125 8.47 -9.31 7.41
CA LYS A 125 7.82 -9.39 6.13
C LYS A 125 6.51 -10.16 6.23
N LYS A 126 5.41 -9.51 5.84
CA LYS A 126 4.12 -10.13 5.58
C LYS A 126 3.82 -10.05 4.08
N ASN A 127 3.35 -11.14 3.51
CA ASN A 127 3.01 -11.18 2.09
C ASN A 127 1.73 -10.38 1.83
N PHE A 128 1.65 -9.70 0.70
CA PHE A 128 0.40 -9.15 0.17
C PHE A 128 -0.54 -10.29 -0.22
N ILE A 129 -1.81 -9.97 -0.46
CA ILE A 129 -2.78 -10.89 -1.04
C ILE A 129 -2.35 -11.15 -2.50
N VAL A 130 -2.10 -12.42 -2.83
CA VAL A 130 -1.57 -12.82 -4.14
C VAL A 130 -2.51 -13.82 -4.79
N LYS A 131 -2.71 -13.70 -6.11
CA LYS A 131 -3.44 -14.69 -6.92
C LYS A 131 -2.72 -14.93 -8.26
N ASN A 132 -2.78 -16.16 -8.74
CA ASN A 132 -2.49 -16.47 -10.13
C ASN A 132 -3.73 -16.09 -10.97
N LEU A 133 -3.55 -15.24 -11.99
CA LEU A 133 -4.64 -14.81 -12.88
C LEU A 133 -4.81 -15.71 -14.10
N SER A 134 -3.83 -16.55 -14.42
CA SER A 134 -3.81 -17.37 -15.63
C SER A 134 -4.54 -18.68 -15.49
N HIS A 135 -4.72 -19.17 -14.25
CA HIS A 135 -5.38 -20.43 -13.95
C HIS A 135 -6.39 -20.27 -12.81
N HIS A 136 -7.46 -21.07 -12.85
CA HIS A 136 -8.46 -21.12 -11.80
C HIS A 136 -8.74 -22.59 -11.45
N GLY A 137 -8.71 -22.91 -10.15
CA GLY A 137 -8.96 -24.26 -9.66
C GLY A 137 -7.79 -25.23 -9.81
N GLY A 138 -6.58 -24.71 -9.96
CA GLY A 138 -5.34 -25.47 -10.00
C GLY A 138 -4.87 -25.92 -8.61
N GLU A 139 -3.83 -26.77 -8.58
CA GLU A 139 -3.20 -27.20 -7.35
C GLU A 139 -2.58 -26.03 -6.58
N ILE A 140 -2.95 -25.84 -5.31
CA ILE A 140 -2.35 -24.83 -4.44
C ILE A 140 -1.07 -25.39 -3.85
N LYS A 141 0.04 -24.70 -4.05
CA LYS A 141 1.35 -25.03 -3.46
C LYS A 141 2.00 -23.84 -2.78
N THR A 142 2.83 -24.16 -1.80
CA THR A 142 3.69 -23.15 -1.16
C THR A 142 4.89 -22.88 -2.03
N CYS A 143 5.13 -21.62 -2.39
CA CYS A 143 6.24 -21.22 -3.24
C CYS A 143 6.79 -19.83 -2.86
N ASN A 144 7.86 -19.42 -3.54
CA ASN A 144 8.47 -18.11 -3.41
C ASN A 144 8.36 -17.36 -4.75
N LEU A 145 7.97 -16.08 -4.68
CA LEU A 145 7.93 -15.18 -5.83
C LEU A 145 9.06 -14.16 -5.69
N VAL A 146 10.00 -14.19 -6.61
CA VAL A 146 11.24 -13.39 -6.59
C VAL A 146 11.40 -12.60 -7.88
N GLY A 147 12.19 -11.54 -7.83
CA GLY A 147 12.47 -10.72 -8.98
C GLY A 147 13.79 -11.01 -9.66
N PRO A 148 14.09 -10.26 -10.73
CA PRO A 148 15.30 -10.43 -11.54
C PRO A 148 16.52 -9.69 -10.97
N LEU A 149 16.38 -8.94 -9.87
CA LEU A 149 17.46 -8.10 -9.36
C LEU A 149 18.51 -8.90 -8.61
N CYS A 150 19.77 -8.48 -8.68
CA CYS A 150 20.88 -9.14 -7.99
C CYS A 150 20.95 -8.77 -6.50
N THR A 151 19.82 -8.92 -5.79
CA THR A 151 19.71 -8.68 -4.35
C THR A 151 18.78 -9.69 -3.70
N THR A 152 19.11 -10.14 -2.51
CA THR A 152 18.33 -11.13 -1.75
C THR A 152 16.99 -10.58 -1.23
N ILE A 153 16.81 -9.26 -1.24
CA ILE A 153 15.59 -8.60 -0.81
C ILE A 153 14.56 -8.45 -1.95
N ASP A 154 14.90 -8.82 -3.20
CA ASP A 154 14.01 -8.78 -4.35
C ASP A 154 13.03 -9.96 -4.35
N MET A 155 12.11 -9.92 -3.38
CA MET A 155 11.14 -10.98 -3.12
C MET A 155 9.78 -10.39 -2.78
N MET A 156 8.76 -10.67 -3.57
CA MET A 156 7.37 -10.25 -3.31
C MET A 156 6.55 -11.25 -2.53
N GLY A 157 6.81 -12.56 -2.68
CA GLY A 157 6.15 -13.61 -1.93
C GLY A 157 7.15 -14.55 -1.29
N ARG A 158 7.04 -14.77 0.03
CA ARG A 158 7.84 -15.75 0.76
C ARG A 158 6.96 -16.82 1.35
N ASP A 159 7.22 -18.09 0.98
CA ASP A 159 6.46 -19.24 1.46
C ASP A 159 4.93 -19.00 1.36
N ILE A 160 4.47 -18.46 0.21
CA ILE A 160 3.06 -18.17 -0.05
C ILE A 160 2.33 -19.40 -0.60
N SER A 161 1.09 -19.57 -0.20
CA SER A 161 0.19 -20.58 -0.78
C SER A 161 -0.62 -19.93 -1.90
N VAL A 162 -0.39 -20.37 -3.13
CA VAL A 162 -1.04 -19.86 -4.35
C VAL A 162 -1.22 -21.01 -5.35
N GLU A 163 -2.17 -20.88 -6.27
CA GLU A 163 -2.26 -21.82 -7.40
C GLU A 163 -0.91 -21.87 -8.12
N LEU A 164 -0.37 -23.09 -8.26
CA LEU A 164 1.01 -23.33 -8.72
C LEU A 164 1.29 -22.57 -10.03
N PRO A 165 2.21 -21.58 -9.99
CA PRO A 165 2.53 -20.81 -11.18
C PRO A 165 3.28 -21.65 -12.22
N ARG A 166 3.18 -21.23 -13.48
CA ARG A 166 3.95 -21.76 -14.62
C ARG A 166 4.62 -20.59 -15.33
N GLU A 167 5.65 -20.87 -16.10
CA GLU A 167 6.26 -19.85 -16.98
C GLU A 167 5.20 -19.30 -17.95
N GLY A 168 5.15 -17.98 -18.04
CA GLY A 168 4.16 -17.26 -18.82
C GLY A 168 2.94 -16.78 -18.06
N ASP A 169 2.68 -17.31 -16.85
CA ASP A 169 1.54 -16.91 -16.03
C ASP A 169 1.66 -15.47 -15.50
N PHE A 170 0.50 -14.88 -15.22
CA PHE A 170 0.38 -13.56 -14.61
C PHE A 170 0.00 -13.69 -13.13
N ILE A 171 0.82 -13.11 -12.28
CA ILE A 171 0.62 -13.09 -10.82
C ILE A 171 0.20 -11.69 -10.40
N ALA A 172 -0.93 -11.59 -9.71
CA ALA A 172 -1.47 -10.35 -9.18
C ALA A 172 -1.18 -10.19 -7.69
N PHE A 173 -0.76 -8.98 -7.32
CA PHE A 173 -0.61 -8.51 -5.95
C PHE A 173 -1.67 -7.45 -5.71
N PHE A 174 -2.65 -7.78 -4.86
CA PHE A 174 -3.78 -6.91 -4.57
C PHE A 174 -3.41 -5.81 -3.59
N ASN A 175 -4.29 -4.83 -3.43
CA ASN A 175 -4.10 -3.69 -2.52
C ASN A 175 -2.80 -2.91 -2.81
N SER A 176 -2.52 -2.71 -4.10
CA SER A 176 -1.30 -2.09 -4.63
C SER A 176 -1.47 -0.65 -5.10
N GLY A 177 -2.61 0.00 -4.81
CA GLY A 177 -2.92 1.36 -5.28
C GLY A 177 -2.13 2.47 -4.58
N SER A 178 -1.34 2.15 -3.55
CA SER A 178 -0.48 3.11 -2.87
C SER A 178 0.95 2.58 -2.75
N TYR A 179 1.92 3.51 -2.73
CA TYR A 179 3.35 3.20 -2.55
C TYR A 179 3.92 2.17 -3.55
N GLY A 180 3.34 2.07 -4.74
CA GLY A 180 3.88 1.29 -5.84
C GLY A 180 4.93 2.08 -6.61
N PHE A 181 4.54 2.60 -7.78
CA PHE A 181 5.44 3.29 -8.70
C PHE A 181 6.27 4.42 -8.05
N THR A 182 5.64 5.30 -7.28
CA THR A 182 6.28 6.53 -6.78
C THR A 182 7.24 6.33 -5.61
N SER A 183 7.22 5.20 -4.94
CA SER A 183 8.12 4.88 -3.82
C SER A 183 9.10 3.75 -4.10
N SER A 184 9.21 3.34 -5.36
CA SER A 184 10.06 2.22 -5.78
C SER A 184 11.33 2.68 -6.51
N PRO A 185 12.43 1.92 -6.43
CA PRO A 185 13.67 2.21 -7.14
C PRO A 185 13.57 1.81 -8.62
N LEU A 186 12.74 2.51 -9.39
CA LEU A 186 12.25 2.16 -10.73
C LEU A 186 13.33 1.79 -11.75
N PHE A 187 14.49 2.45 -11.68
CA PHE A 187 15.59 2.24 -12.61
C PHE A 187 16.75 1.43 -12.00
N PHE A 188 16.50 0.72 -10.91
CA PHE A 188 17.53 -0.10 -10.29
C PHE A 188 18.09 -1.10 -11.31
N LEU A 189 19.42 -1.12 -11.46
CA LEU A 189 20.16 -1.91 -12.44
C LEU A 189 19.74 -1.67 -13.90
N GLY A 190 19.18 -0.52 -14.23
CA GLY A 190 18.75 -0.18 -15.58
C GLY A 190 17.47 -0.88 -16.06
N HIS A 191 16.75 -1.54 -15.17
CA HIS A 191 15.45 -2.15 -15.50
C HIS A 191 14.43 -1.08 -15.95
N GLN A 192 13.52 -1.49 -16.83
CA GLN A 192 12.43 -0.62 -17.28
C GLN A 192 11.40 -0.40 -16.17
N THR A 193 10.71 0.74 -16.21
CA THR A 193 9.57 0.99 -15.34
C THR A 193 8.36 0.12 -15.75
N PRO A 194 7.42 -0.16 -14.86
CA PRO A 194 6.15 -0.78 -15.23
C PRO A 194 5.30 0.19 -16.07
N VAL A 195 4.35 -0.35 -16.84
CA VAL A 195 3.24 0.42 -17.39
C VAL A 195 2.20 0.63 -16.30
N GLU A 196 1.52 1.79 -16.28
CA GLU A 196 0.33 1.98 -15.47
C GLU A 196 -0.90 2.13 -16.35
N LEU A 197 -1.93 1.38 -16.01
CA LEU A 197 -3.22 1.36 -16.68
C LEU A 197 -4.31 1.87 -15.73
N LEU A 198 -5.17 2.75 -16.21
CA LEU A 198 -6.42 3.11 -15.56
C LEU A 198 -7.55 2.31 -16.19
N ILE A 199 -8.28 1.57 -15.37
CA ILE A 199 -9.43 0.78 -15.78
C ILE A 199 -10.68 1.42 -15.18
N THR A 200 -11.63 1.83 -16.02
CA THR A 200 -12.90 2.44 -15.59
C THR A 200 -14.03 1.74 -16.35
N GLY A 201 -14.75 0.85 -15.67
CA GLY A 201 -15.69 -0.05 -16.33
C GLY A 201 -14.96 -0.90 -17.38
N ASP A 202 -15.41 -0.88 -18.62
CA ASP A 202 -14.81 -1.64 -19.74
C ASP A 202 -13.70 -0.87 -20.49
N GLN A 203 -13.38 0.35 -20.05
CA GLN A 203 -12.36 1.17 -20.68
C GLN A 203 -11.00 0.97 -20.02
N VAL A 204 -9.96 0.78 -20.83
CA VAL A 204 -8.57 0.70 -20.40
C VAL A 204 -7.78 1.84 -21.02
N LYS A 205 -7.13 2.65 -20.19
CA LYS A 205 -6.29 3.77 -20.63
C LYS A 205 -4.88 3.61 -20.06
N ILE A 206 -3.86 3.73 -20.92
CA ILE A 206 -2.47 3.85 -20.45
C ILE A 206 -2.30 5.26 -19.90
N ILE A 207 -2.05 5.36 -18.58
CA ILE A 207 -1.78 6.63 -17.91
C ILE A 207 -0.28 6.89 -17.73
N ARG A 208 0.54 5.83 -17.81
CA ARG A 208 1.99 5.92 -17.81
C ARG A 208 2.61 4.81 -18.66
N ASN A 209 3.37 5.19 -19.67
CA ASN A 209 4.12 4.25 -20.49
C ASN A 209 5.36 3.71 -19.76
N ARG A 210 5.84 2.53 -20.17
CA ARG A 210 7.16 2.03 -19.78
C ARG A 210 8.24 3.02 -20.21
N LYS A 211 9.24 3.21 -19.34
CA LYS A 211 10.43 4.00 -19.64
C LYS A 211 11.68 3.18 -19.38
N ARG A 212 12.70 3.40 -20.21
CA ARG A 212 14.08 2.94 -19.98
C ARG A 212 14.87 4.07 -19.33
N LEU A 213 16.00 3.75 -18.71
CA LEU A 213 16.91 4.76 -18.18
C LEU A 213 17.38 5.75 -19.28
N THR A 214 17.55 5.24 -20.51
CA THR A 214 17.91 6.05 -21.70
C THR A 214 16.86 7.07 -22.12
N ASP A 215 15.61 6.93 -21.66
CA ASP A 215 14.51 7.83 -22.01
C ASP A 215 14.46 9.06 -21.08
N LEU A 216 15.42 9.18 -20.16
CA LEU A 216 15.54 10.31 -19.21
C LEU A 216 16.49 11.41 -19.72
N ASN A 217 17.14 11.22 -20.85
CA ASN A 217 18.08 12.17 -21.48
C ASN A 217 17.37 13.03 -22.53
#